data_0072d3d433a9c57f29a559534ccfa3f3
#
_entry.id   0072d3d433a9c57f29a559534ccfa3f3
#
_cell.length_a   1.000
_cell.length_b   1.000
_cell.length_c   1.000
_cell.angle_alpha   90.00
_cell.angle_beta   90.00
_cell.angle_gamma   90.00
#
_symmetry.space_group_name_H-M   'P 1'
#
loop_
_entity.id
_entity.type
_entity.pdbx_description
1 polymer ?
#
loop_
_entity_poly.entity_id
_entity_poly.type
_entity_poly.pdbx_seq_one_letter_code
_entity_poly.pdbx_strand_id
1 'polypeptide(L)'
;MRVFVTGSTGQIGSAVVAELVGRGHTVLSLARSDRSAQAAEKAGAEPIRGSLTDLGVLREGVRRTDGVIHLAFANDFSSPEALANAIAEETA
;
A
#
# COMPACT_ATOMS: atom_id res chain seq x y z
N MET A 1 9.32 -0.27 -11.65
CA MET A 1 8.03 0.42 -11.53
C MET A 1 7.88 1.00 -10.13
N ARG A 2 7.27 2.14 -10.02
CA ARG A 2 6.97 2.77 -8.72
C ARG A 2 5.50 2.53 -8.41
N VAL A 3 5.23 1.98 -7.22
CA VAL A 3 3.88 1.54 -6.83
C VAL A 3 3.47 2.22 -5.53
N PHE A 4 2.29 2.81 -5.53
CA PHE A 4 1.69 3.39 -4.32
C PHE A 4 0.80 2.34 -3.65
N VAL A 5 1.09 2.01 -2.40
CA VAL A 5 0.35 0.99 -1.64
C VAL A 5 -0.33 1.63 -0.44
N THR A 6 -1.63 1.39 -0.29
CA THR A 6 -2.37 1.74 0.92
C THR A 6 -2.63 0.46 1.72
N GLY A 7 -2.60 0.54 3.05
CA GLY A 7 -2.77 -0.63 3.90
C GLY A 7 -1.56 -1.54 3.99
N SER A 8 -0.37 -1.00 3.77
CA SER A 8 0.87 -1.77 3.68
C SER A 8 1.38 -2.34 5.01
N THR A 9 0.86 -1.88 6.13
CA THR A 9 1.36 -2.28 7.46
C THR A 9 0.61 -3.45 8.07
N GLY A 10 -0.47 -3.91 7.46
CA GLY A 10 -1.14 -5.13 7.88
C GLY A 10 -0.36 -6.36 7.42
N GLN A 11 -0.78 -7.53 7.86
CA GLN A 11 -0.12 -8.78 7.52
C GLN A 11 -0.02 -9.02 6.01
N ILE A 12 -1.13 -8.81 5.30
CA ILE A 12 -1.18 -8.97 3.84
C ILE A 12 -0.42 -7.84 3.16
N GLY A 13 -0.60 -6.60 3.65
CA GLY A 13 0.09 -5.45 3.10
C GLY A 13 1.61 -5.58 3.19
N SER A 14 2.12 -6.07 4.31
CA SER A 14 3.56 -6.31 4.48
C SER A 14 4.09 -7.33 3.49
N ALA A 15 3.33 -8.40 3.24
CA ALA A 15 3.71 -9.43 2.28
C ALA A 15 3.74 -8.86 0.85
N VAL A 16 2.76 -8.03 0.50
CA VAL A 16 2.70 -7.39 -0.82
C VAL A 16 3.89 -6.47 -1.02
N VAL A 17 4.21 -5.64 -0.02
CA VAL A 17 5.37 -4.74 -0.08
C VAL A 17 6.66 -5.53 -0.25
N ALA A 18 6.86 -6.58 0.54
CA ALA A 18 8.06 -7.40 0.47
C ALA A 18 8.23 -8.03 -0.92
N GLU A 19 7.13 -8.50 -1.52
CA GLU A 19 7.16 -9.09 -2.85
C GLU A 19 7.53 -8.05 -3.90
N LEU A 20 6.94 -6.86 -3.84
CA LEU A 20 7.23 -5.80 -4.80
C LEU A 20 8.69 -5.33 -4.70
N VAL A 21 9.17 -5.12 -3.49
CA VAL A 21 10.55 -4.71 -3.25
C VAL A 21 11.51 -5.80 -3.74
N GLY A 22 11.20 -7.06 -3.44
CA GLY A 22 12.01 -8.18 -3.88
C GLY A 22 12.11 -8.33 -5.40
N ARG A 23 11.13 -7.83 -6.13
CA ARG A 23 11.12 -7.83 -7.59
C ARG A 23 11.71 -6.55 -8.20
N GLY A 24 12.28 -5.69 -7.38
CA GLY A 24 12.96 -4.49 -7.87
C GLY A 24 12.07 -3.27 -8.07
N HIS A 25 10.83 -3.31 -7.57
CA HIS A 25 9.93 -2.16 -7.63
C HIS A 25 10.19 -1.21 -6.47
N THR A 26 9.95 0.08 -6.71
CA THR A 26 9.96 1.09 -5.65
C THR A 26 8.55 1.22 -5.10
N VAL A 27 8.41 1.11 -3.78
CA VAL A 27 7.10 1.16 -3.13
C VAL A 27 6.97 2.44 -2.31
N LEU A 28 5.88 3.17 -2.53
CA LEU A 28 5.47 4.31 -1.72
C LEU A 28 4.28 3.84 -0.89
N SER A 29 4.39 3.91 0.45
CA SER A 29 3.37 3.38 1.35
C SER A 29 2.67 4.50 2.11
N LEU A 30 1.34 4.51 2.06
CA LEU A 30 0.54 5.43 2.88
C LEU A 30 0.62 5.00 4.34
N ALA A 31 1.04 5.91 5.21
CA ALA A 31 1.24 5.63 6.63
C ALA A 31 0.46 6.65 7.48
N ARG A 32 -0.45 6.16 8.32
CA ARG A 32 -1.29 7.01 9.18
C ARG A 32 -0.58 7.47 10.45
N SER A 33 0.49 6.84 10.83
CA SER A 33 1.18 7.08 12.11
C SER A 33 2.68 6.92 11.94
N ASP A 34 3.43 7.35 12.94
CA ASP A 34 4.88 7.12 12.97
C ASP A 34 5.21 5.65 12.99
N ARG A 35 4.42 4.87 13.71
CA ARG A 35 4.59 3.43 13.80
C ARG A 35 4.42 2.77 12.42
N SER A 36 3.37 3.17 11.69
CA SER A 36 3.14 2.67 10.33
C SER A 36 4.27 3.08 9.39
N ALA A 37 4.76 4.31 9.52
CA ALA A 37 5.87 4.80 8.70
C ALA A 37 7.14 4.00 8.96
N GLN A 38 7.46 3.71 10.22
CA GLN A 38 8.61 2.90 10.56
C GLN A 38 8.49 1.48 10.03
N ALA A 39 7.30 0.90 10.12
CA ALA A 39 7.05 -0.44 9.59
C ALA A 39 7.26 -0.48 8.07
N ALA A 40 6.80 0.55 7.36
CA ALA A 40 7.00 0.66 5.92
C ALA A 40 8.48 0.74 5.57
N GLU A 41 9.23 1.56 6.29
CA GLU A 41 10.68 1.68 6.06
C GLU A 41 11.41 0.37 6.29
N LYS A 42 11.04 -0.38 7.33
CA LYS A 42 11.64 -1.68 7.60
C LYS A 42 11.36 -2.69 6.49
N ALA A 43 10.21 -2.57 5.85
CA ALA A 43 9.84 -3.43 4.73
C ALA A 43 10.50 -3.02 3.41
N GLY A 44 11.22 -1.90 3.40
CA GLY A 44 11.88 -1.40 2.20
C GLY A 44 11.06 -0.42 1.39
N ALA A 45 9.96 0.08 1.93
CA ALA A 45 9.12 1.07 1.27
C ALA A 45 9.43 2.48 1.76
N GLU A 46 9.08 3.48 0.94
CA GLU A 46 9.14 4.89 1.33
C GLU A 46 7.78 5.28 1.91
N PRO A 47 7.69 5.76 3.15
CA PRO A 47 6.41 6.16 3.72
C PRO A 47 5.99 7.55 3.25
N ILE A 48 4.68 7.73 3.04
CA ILE A 48 4.07 9.04 2.88
C ILE A 48 3.00 9.18 3.96
N ARG A 49 3.09 10.23 4.78
CA ARG A 49 2.19 10.41 5.94
C ARG A 49 0.85 10.97 5.50
N GLY A 50 -0.21 10.31 5.93
CA GLY A 50 -1.57 10.73 5.66
C GLY A 50 -2.56 9.61 5.91
N SER A 51 -3.86 9.92 5.70
CA SER A 51 -4.93 8.93 5.85
C SER A 51 -5.69 8.77 4.53
N LEU A 52 -6.57 7.77 4.47
CA LEU A 52 -7.42 7.54 3.31
C LEU A 52 -8.42 8.67 3.06
N THR A 53 -8.63 9.55 4.03
CA THR A 53 -9.50 10.71 3.88
C THR A 53 -8.75 11.95 3.41
N ASP A 54 -7.43 11.88 3.32
CA ASP A 54 -6.60 13.00 2.90
C ASP A 54 -6.39 12.95 1.39
N LEU A 55 -7.26 13.62 0.64
CA LEU A 55 -7.23 13.60 -0.81
C LEU A 55 -5.94 14.18 -1.39
N GLY A 56 -5.35 15.17 -0.72
CA GLY A 56 -4.09 15.76 -1.17
C GLY A 56 -2.96 14.75 -1.15
N VAL A 57 -2.87 13.98 -0.08
CA VAL A 57 -1.85 12.93 0.06
C VAL A 57 -2.09 11.81 -0.94
N LEU A 58 -3.34 11.41 -1.14
CA LEU A 58 -3.67 10.35 -2.11
C LEU A 58 -3.29 10.77 -3.53
N ARG A 59 -3.59 12.01 -3.90
CA ARG A 59 -3.22 12.54 -5.22
C ARG A 59 -1.71 12.57 -5.39
N GLU A 60 -0.98 12.98 -4.35
CA GLU A 60 0.47 13.02 -4.40
C GLU A 60 1.07 11.62 -4.58
N GLY A 61 0.54 10.63 -3.86
CA GLY A 61 0.96 9.25 -4.02
C GLY A 61 0.73 8.73 -5.44
N VAL A 62 -0.42 9.03 -6.01
CA VAL A 62 -0.75 8.63 -7.38
C VAL A 62 0.18 9.32 -8.39
N ARG A 63 0.43 10.61 -8.21
CA ARG A 63 1.30 11.37 -9.13
C ARG A 63 2.74 10.86 -9.14
N ARG A 64 3.21 10.38 -8.01
CA ARG A 64 4.61 9.95 -7.83
C ARG A 64 4.84 8.51 -8.25
N THR A 65 3.80 7.81 -8.65
CA THR A 65 3.89 6.38 -8.94
C THR A 65 3.25 6.01 -10.27
N ASP A 66 3.55 4.81 -10.72
CA ASP A 66 3.04 4.26 -11.99
C ASP A 66 1.81 3.39 -11.79
N GLY A 67 1.56 2.95 -10.57
CA GLY A 67 0.42 2.11 -10.24
C GLY A 67 0.05 2.20 -8.77
N VAL A 68 -1.17 1.78 -8.44
CA VAL A 68 -1.72 1.85 -7.09
C VAL A 68 -2.27 0.48 -6.70
N ILE A 69 -1.94 0.04 -5.49
CA ILE A 69 -2.54 -1.13 -4.86
C ILE A 69 -3.23 -0.68 -3.59
N HIS A 70 -4.54 -0.85 -3.52
CA HIS A 70 -5.34 -0.38 -2.40
C HIS A 70 -5.81 -1.57 -1.54
N LEU A 71 -5.25 -1.69 -0.34
CA LEU A 71 -5.55 -2.79 0.59
C LEU A 71 -6.24 -2.31 1.88
N ALA A 72 -6.32 -1.00 2.07
CA ALA A 72 -6.72 -0.44 3.36
C ALA A 72 -8.22 -0.48 3.65
N PHE A 73 -9.06 -0.73 2.65
CA PHE A 73 -10.50 -0.71 2.85
C PHE A 73 -11.05 -2.00 3.43
N ALA A 74 -10.32 -3.09 3.35
CA ALA A 74 -10.78 -4.39 3.81
C ALA A 74 -10.07 -4.74 5.12
N ASN A 75 -10.86 -4.95 6.17
CA ASN A 75 -10.36 -5.37 7.46
C ASN A 75 -10.26 -6.88 7.59
N ASP A 76 -10.80 -7.61 6.62
CA ASP A 76 -10.85 -9.05 6.66
C ASP A 76 -10.41 -9.64 5.32
N PHE A 77 -9.14 -10.04 5.28
CA PHE A 77 -8.58 -10.78 4.16
C PHE A 77 -8.39 -12.24 4.56
N SER A 78 -9.39 -12.80 5.24
CA SER A 78 -9.30 -14.18 5.73
C SER A 78 -9.34 -15.20 4.60
N SER A 79 -9.75 -14.80 3.40
CA SER A 79 -9.82 -15.71 2.26
C SER A 79 -9.07 -15.15 1.05
N PRO A 80 -8.48 -16.02 0.21
CA PRO A 80 -7.87 -15.59 -1.04
C PRO A 80 -8.85 -14.90 -1.99
N GLU A 81 -10.12 -15.29 -1.94
CA GLU A 81 -11.15 -14.68 -2.77
C GLU A 81 -11.40 -13.23 -2.39
N ALA A 82 -11.47 -12.93 -1.10
CA ALA A 82 -11.66 -11.56 -0.64
C ALA A 82 -10.50 -10.67 -1.09
N LEU A 83 -9.28 -11.16 -0.98
CA LEU A 83 -8.09 -10.44 -1.42
C LEU A 83 -8.11 -10.22 -2.94
N ALA A 84 -8.41 -11.26 -3.70
CA ALA A 84 -8.46 -11.17 -5.16
C ALA A 84 -9.52 -10.18 -5.62
N ASN A 85 -10.70 -10.20 -5.00
CA ASN A 85 -11.78 -9.27 -5.33
C ASN A 85 -11.40 -7.83 -4.99
N ALA A 86 -10.75 -7.61 -3.87
CA ALA A 86 -10.31 -6.28 -3.47
C ALA A 86 -9.30 -5.71 -4.48
N ILE A 87 -8.33 -6.49 -4.90
CA ILE A 87 -7.35 -6.08 -5.90
C ILE A 87 -8.01 -5.82 -7.25
N ALA A 88 -8.92 -6.70 -7.67
CA ALA A 88 -9.61 -6.58 -8.95
C ALA A 88 -10.46 -5.30 -9.01
N GLU A 89 -11.15 -4.96 -7.93
CA GLU A 89 -11.95 -3.74 -7.87
C GLU A 89 -11.11 -2.49 -8.06
N GLU A 90 -9.91 -2.46 -7.51
CA GLU A 90 -9.03 -1.29 -7.59
C GLU A 90 -8.32 -1.18 -8.94
N THR A 91 -8.16 -2.28 -9.65
CA THR A 91 -7.49 -2.28 -10.94
C THR A 91 -8.46 -2.22 -12.12
N ALA A 92 -9.72 -2.43 -11.84
CA ALA A 92 -10.76 -2.31 -12.87
C ALA A 92 -11.16 -0.86 -13.07
#